data_a5917ddba886954f06f1b09e0a2db782
#
_entry.id   a5917ddba886954f06f1b09e0a2db782
#
_cell.length_a   1.000
_cell.length_b   1.000
_cell.length_c   1.000
_cell.angle_alpha   90.00
_cell.angle_beta   90.00
_cell.angle_gamma   90.00
#
_symmetry.space_group_name_H-M   'P 1'
#
loop_
_entity.id
_entity.type
_entity.pdbx_description
1 polymer ?
#
loop_
_entity_poly.entity_id
_entity_poly.type
_entity_poly.pdbx_seq_one_letter_code
_entity_poly.pdbx_strand_id
1 'polypeptide(L)'
;TVFKNYKVDIPATIARAVPTLLHRDKYINELMDLIHAFEPDVCMTDLEYFVPRAAERAKLPCLTLDHQHVITCCRHHIPGDLWWDTLVQGITPKYLFRPTRDNLIVSFYQPPVLPQYHARVVPPILRESVIARKPSDEGHVVVYQSNSVYTGLVDFLKKGTQRTCYVYGYSRTEGRDGNVI
;
A
#
# COMPACT_ATOMS: atom_id res chain seq x y z
N THR A 1 9.28 -6.50 2.32
CA THR A 1 9.73 -5.61 3.41
C THR A 1 10.10 -6.46 4.62
N VAL A 2 11.20 -6.12 5.30
CA VAL A 2 11.65 -6.75 6.54
C VAL A 2 11.44 -5.77 7.68
N PHE A 3 10.88 -6.24 8.80
CA PHE A 3 10.65 -5.42 9.99
C PHE A 3 11.57 -5.85 11.14
N LYS A 4 12.09 -4.88 11.88
CA LYS A 4 12.87 -5.08 13.09
C LYS A 4 12.50 -3.97 14.09
N ASN A 5 12.17 -4.36 15.33
CA ASN A 5 11.81 -3.41 16.38
C ASN A 5 10.75 -2.37 15.95
N TYR A 6 9.64 -2.83 15.34
CA TYR A 6 8.50 -2.00 14.85
C TYR A 6 8.85 -1.03 13.71
N LYS A 7 10.06 -1.08 13.17
CA LYS A 7 10.51 -0.25 12.04
C LYS A 7 10.89 -1.11 10.85
N VAL A 8 10.85 -0.52 9.68
CA VAL A 8 11.38 -1.16 8.47
C VAL A 8 12.89 -1.25 8.61
N ASP A 9 13.42 -2.47 8.54
CA ASP A 9 14.85 -2.71 8.40
C ASP A 9 15.24 -2.49 6.93
N ILE A 10 15.69 -1.28 6.63
CA ILE A 10 16.03 -0.88 5.25
C ILE A 10 17.17 -1.74 4.68
N PRO A 11 18.31 -1.95 5.38
CA PRO A 11 19.37 -2.82 4.88
C PRO A 11 18.91 -4.24 4.57
N ALA A 12 18.18 -4.87 5.49
CA ALA A 12 17.66 -6.23 5.30
C ALA A 12 16.61 -6.29 4.18
N THR A 13 15.80 -5.25 4.03
CA THR A 13 14.82 -5.14 2.93
C THR A 13 15.53 -5.03 1.58
N ILE A 14 16.57 -4.21 1.48
CA ILE A 14 17.39 -4.07 0.27
C ILE A 14 18.07 -5.40 -0.04
N ALA A 15 18.74 -6.02 0.92
CA ALA A 15 19.43 -7.29 0.74
C ALA A 15 18.48 -8.38 0.20
N ARG A 16 17.24 -8.41 0.69
CA ARG A 16 16.20 -9.34 0.20
C ARG A 16 15.71 -9.01 -1.21
N ALA A 17 15.69 -7.73 -1.59
CA ALA A 17 15.22 -7.30 -2.91
C ALA A 17 16.28 -7.46 -4.02
N VAL A 18 17.57 -7.36 -3.68
CA VAL A 18 18.69 -7.39 -4.63
C VAL A 18 18.67 -8.62 -5.55
N PRO A 19 18.51 -9.88 -5.08
CA PRO A 19 18.47 -11.04 -5.98
C PRO A 19 17.36 -10.93 -7.04
N THR A 20 16.17 -10.47 -6.64
CA THR A 20 15.04 -10.27 -7.56
C THR A 20 15.35 -9.18 -8.60
N LEU A 21 15.97 -8.09 -8.18
CA LEU A 21 16.35 -7.00 -9.08
C LEU A 21 17.50 -7.39 -10.03
N LEU A 22 18.43 -8.22 -9.60
CA LEU A 22 19.48 -8.77 -10.47
C LEU A 22 18.93 -9.69 -11.57
N HIS A 23 17.85 -10.40 -11.28
CA HIS A 23 17.17 -11.27 -12.25
C HIS A 23 15.97 -10.59 -12.93
N ARG A 24 15.86 -9.27 -12.85
CA ARG A 24 14.71 -8.50 -13.35
C ARG A 24 14.34 -8.79 -14.79
N ASP A 25 15.33 -8.93 -15.67
CA ASP A 25 15.09 -9.17 -17.10
C ASP A 25 14.46 -10.53 -17.36
N LYS A 26 14.78 -11.56 -16.56
CA LYS A 26 14.10 -12.84 -16.59
C LYS A 26 12.60 -12.67 -16.33
N TYR A 27 12.23 -12.03 -15.22
CA TYR A 27 10.83 -11.83 -14.85
C TYR A 27 10.07 -10.95 -15.85
N ILE A 28 10.73 -9.92 -16.39
CA ILE A 28 10.13 -9.08 -17.43
C ILE A 28 9.88 -9.89 -18.71
N ASN A 29 10.81 -10.77 -19.11
CA ASN A 29 10.64 -11.62 -20.29
C ASN A 29 9.51 -12.64 -20.09
N GLU A 30 9.42 -13.27 -18.92
CA GLU A 30 8.30 -14.16 -18.58
C GLU A 30 6.94 -13.43 -18.70
N LEU A 31 6.87 -12.16 -18.25
CA LEU A 31 5.68 -11.34 -18.42
C LEU A 31 5.43 -10.96 -19.89
N MET A 32 6.47 -10.73 -20.68
CA MET A 32 6.33 -10.50 -22.11
C MET A 32 5.73 -11.72 -22.83
N ASP A 33 6.18 -12.92 -22.46
CA ASP A 33 5.62 -14.17 -23.01
C ASP A 33 4.14 -14.30 -22.66
N LEU A 34 3.75 -13.96 -21.42
CA LEU A 34 2.34 -13.94 -21.02
C LEU A 34 1.52 -12.88 -21.77
N ILE A 35 2.07 -11.68 -21.97
CA ILE A 35 1.43 -10.62 -22.76
C ILE A 35 1.21 -11.09 -24.20
N HIS A 36 2.19 -11.72 -24.83
CA HIS A 36 2.06 -12.22 -26.18
C HIS A 36 1.06 -13.38 -26.30
N ALA A 37 0.99 -14.25 -25.27
CA ALA A 37 0.05 -15.38 -25.28
C ALA A 37 -1.40 -14.96 -25.00
N PHE A 38 -1.60 -13.93 -24.16
CA PHE A 38 -2.93 -13.46 -23.74
C PHE A 38 -3.47 -12.35 -24.64
N GLU A 39 -2.59 -11.61 -25.33
CA GLU A 39 -2.91 -10.46 -26.20
C GLU A 39 -3.83 -9.42 -25.54
N PRO A 40 -3.52 -8.91 -24.34
CA PRO A 40 -4.37 -7.95 -23.66
C PRO A 40 -4.34 -6.58 -24.37
N ASP A 41 -5.45 -5.84 -24.30
CA ASP A 41 -5.52 -4.46 -24.80
C ASP A 41 -4.89 -3.45 -23.82
N VAL A 42 -4.86 -3.78 -22.53
CA VAL A 42 -4.36 -2.91 -21.45
C VAL A 42 -3.85 -3.75 -20.27
N CYS A 43 -2.80 -3.25 -19.61
CA CYS A 43 -2.37 -3.75 -18.33
C CYS A 43 -2.84 -2.83 -17.19
N MET A 44 -3.11 -3.41 -16.03
CA MET A 44 -3.34 -2.65 -14.79
C MET A 44 -2.39 -3.17 -13.70
N THR A 45 -1.88 -2.25 -12.90
CA THR A 45 -0.91 -2.57 -11.84
C THR A 45 -1.22 -1.81 -10.55
N ASP A 46 -0.91 -2.43 -9.40
CA ASP A 46 -0.98 -1.83 -8.07
C ASP A 46 0.42 -1.84 -7.44
N LEU A 47 1.11 -0.70 -7.53
CA LEU A 47 2.45 -0.46 -6.98
C LEU A 47 3.42 -1.63 -7.20
N GLU A 48 3.62 -2.00 -8.46
CA GLU A 48 4.40 -3.17 -8.86
C GLU A 48 5.57 -2.75 -9.77
N TYR A 49 6.66 -3.54 -9.76
CA TYR A 49 7.90 -3.20 -10.47
C TYR A 49 7.93 -3.72 -11.91
N PHE A 50 7.44 -4.94 -12.16
CA PHE A 50 7.70 -5.68 -13.40
C PHE A 50 6.66 -5.40 -14.48
N VAL A 51 5.36 -5.38 -14.14
CA VAL A 51 4.27 -5.20 -15.10
C VAL A 51 4.38 -3.89 -15.87
N PRO A 52 4.65 -2.71 -15.26
CA PRO A 52 4.82 -1.48 -16.03
C PRO A 52 5.97 -1.54 -17.04
N ARG A 53 7.04 -2.25 -16.69
CA ARG A 53 8.22 -2.39 -17.57
C ARG A 53 7.99 -3.38 -18.72
N ALA A 54 7.29 -4.45 -18.45
CA ALA A 54 6.86 -5.40 -19.50
C ALA A 54 5.89 -4.72 -20.46
N ALA A 55 4.88 -4.03 -19.96
CA ALA A 55 3.91 -3.27 -20.76
C ALA A 55 4.61 -2.20 -21.63
N GLU A 56 5.58 -1.46 -21.08
CA GLU A 56 6.37 -0.48 -21.83
C GLU A 56 7.16 -1.15 -22.97
N ARG A 57 7.81 -2.30 -22.71
CA ARG A 57 8.52 -3.09 -23.76
C ARG A 57 7.56 -3.60 -24.83
N ALA A 58 6.37 -4.04 -24.44
CA ALA A 58 5.32 -4.50 -25.35
C ALA A 58 4.58 -3.37 -26.07
N LYS A 59 4.87 -2.10 -25.73
CA LYS A 59 4.11 -0.91 -26.18
C LYS A 59 2.62 -0.98 -25.84
N LEU A 60 2.28 -1.66 -24.76
CA LEU A 60 0.93 -1.87 -24.29
C LEU A 60 0.54 -0.75 -23.29
N PRO A 61 -0.66 -0.17 -23.39
CA PRO A 61 -1.15 0.76 -22.39
C PRO A 61 -1.12 0.14 -20.99
N CYS A 62 -0.63 0.89 -20.01
CA CYS A 62 -0.58 0.44 -18.62
C CYS A 62 -1.14 1.51 -17.70
N LEU A 63 -2.13 1.12 -16.89
CA LEU A 63 -2.79 1.95 -15.90
C LEU A 63 -2.31 1.55 -14.50
N THR A 64 -1.86 2.52 -13.73
CA THR A 64 -1.62 2.32 -12.29
C THR A 64 -2.88 2.62 -11.51
N LEU A 65 -3.28 1.72 -10.63
CA LEU A 65 -4.38 1.89 -9.67
C LEU A 65 -3.85 1.57 -8.27
N ASP A 66 -3.46 2.59 -7.52
CA ASP A 66 -2.91 2.43 -6.18
C ASP A 66 -3.15 3.66 -5.31
N HIS A 67 -2.72 3.60 -4.05
CA HIS A 67 -2.76 4.71 -3.11
C HIS A 67 -1.41 5.45 -3.02
N GLN A 68 -0.31 4.75 -3.16
CA GLN A 68 1.03 5.24 -2.82
C GLN A 68 1.52 6.33 -3.78
N HIS A 69 1.06 6.34 -5.02
CA HIS A 69 1.38 7.41 -5.96
C HIS A 69 0.79 8.78 -5.58
N VAL A 70 -0.07 8.85 -4.55
CA VAL A 70 -0.44 10.14 -3.96
C VAL A 70 0.80 10.92 -3.54
N ILE A 71 1.84 10.23 -2.98
CA ILE A 71 3.09 10.84 -2.53
C ILE A 71 3.89 11.40 -3.73
N THR A 72 3.85 10.71 -4.87
CA THR A 72 4.68 11.06 -6.04
C THR A 72 4.00 12.05 -6.97
N CYS A 73 2.70 11.83 -7.23
CA CYS A 73 1.97 12.56 -8.28
C CYS A 73 1.22 13.78 -7.76
N CYS A 74 1.11 13.97 -6.45
CA CYS A 74 0.33 15.06 -5.88
C CYS A 74 1.20 16.04 -5.10
N ARG A 75 0.66 17.25 -4.90
CA ARG A 75 1.28 18.29 -4.10
C ARG A 75 0.91 18.11 -2.64
N HIS A 76 1.91 18.14 -1.78
CA HIS A 76 1.75 18.05 -0.33
C HIS A 76 2.39 19.24 0.37
N HIS A 77 1.78 19.66 1.47
CA HIS A 77 2.44 20.52 2.44
C HIS A 77 3.13 19.62 3.48
N ILE A 78 4.46 19.62 3.45
CA ILE A 78 5.27 18.75 4.31
C ILE A 78 5.87 19.62 5.41
N PRO A 79 5.56 19.33 6.70
CA PRO A 79 6.23 19.97 7.82
C PRO A 79 7.76 19.79 7.75
N GLY A 80 8.52 20.82 8.15
CA GLY A 80 9.97 20.81 8.01
C GLY A 80 10.70 19.73 8.79
N ASP A 81 10.11 19.24 9.89
CA ASP A 81 10.62 18.13 10.70
C ASP A 81 10.44 16.75 10.05
N LEU A 82 9.54 16.63 9.07
CA LEU A 82 9.25 15.39 8.35
C LEU A 82 9.95 15.26 6.98
N TRP A 83 10.84 16.19 6.63
CA TRP A 83 11.48 16.18 5.32
C TRP A 83 12.27 14.89 5.03
N TRP A 84 12.96 14.36 6.04
CA TRP A 84 13.74 13.13 5.89
C TRP A 84 12.86 11.90 5.69
N ASP A 85 11.81 11.77 6.48
CA ASP A 85 10.84 10.68 6.34
C ASP A 85 10.15 10.73 4.97
N THR A 86 9.81 11.92 4.52
CA THR A 86 9.20 12.15 3.20
C THR A 86 10.16 11.77 2.07
N LEU A 87 11.43 12.12 2.18
CA LEU A 87 12.46 11.74 1.21
C LEU A 87 12.57 10.21 1.13
N VAL A 88 12.73 9.55 2.27
CA VAL A 88 12.88 8.09 2.36
C VAL A 88 11.64 7.36 1.83
N GLN A 89 10.45 7.79 2.24
CA GLN A 89 9.18 7.19 1.81
C GLN A 89 8.87 7.47 0.33
N GLY A 90 9.28 8.63 -0.19
CA GLY A 90 9.04 9.03 -1.58
C GLY A 90 9.99 8.38 -2.61
N ILE A 91 11.19 7.96 -2.21
CA ILE A 91 12.17 7.36 -3.14
C ILE A 91 11.60 6.09 -3.80
N THR A 92 10.99 5.21 -3.02
CA THR A 92 10.49 3.92 -3.51
C THR A 92 9.36 4.08 -4.54
N PRO A 93 8.26 4.80 -4.26
CA PRO A 93 7.21 5.02 -5.26
C PRO A 93 7.69 5.80 -6.49
N LYS A 94 8.62 6.72 -6.32
CA LYS A 94 9.08 7.58 -7.42
C LYS A 94 10.01 6.87 -8.40
N TYR A 95 10.93 6.03 -7.92
CA TYR A 95 12.02 5.48 -8.74
C TYR A 95 11.91 3.97 -8.95
N LEU A 96 11.47 3.23 -7.96
CA LEU A 96 11.34 1.78 -8.05
C LEU A 96 9.99 1.38 -8.63
N PHE A 97 8.91 1.91 -8.09
CA PHE A 97 7.53 1.68 -8.54
C PHE A 97 6.99 2.93 -9.25
N ARG A 98 7.74 3.42 -10.23
CA ARG A 98 7.44 4.69 -10.92
C ARG A 98 6.01 4.72 -11.47
N PRO A 99 5.37 5.91 -11.48
CA PRO A 99 4.08 6.10 -12.12
C PRO A 99 4.13 5.65 -13.59
N THR A 100 3.04 5.09 -14.07
CA THR A 100 2.84 4.79 -15.49
C THR A 100 2.39 6.05 -16.25
N ARG A 101 2.07 5.90 -17.55
CA ARG A 101 1.52 7.01 -18.32
C ARG A 101 0.20 7.51 -17.71
N ASP A 102 -0.68 6.59 -17.30
CA ASP A 102 -2.00 6.89 -16.75
C ASP A 102 -2.09 6.34 -15.31
N ASN A 103 -2.52 7.19 -14.37
CA ASN A 103 -2.52 6.84 -12.95
C ASN A 103 -3.85 7.18 -12.31
N LEU A 104 -4.52 6.17 -11.71
CA LEU A 104 -5.67 6.35 -10.82
C LEU A 104 -5.21 6.19 -9.38
N ILE A 105 -5.26 7.27 -8.63
CA ILE A 105 -4.78 7.32 -7.25
C ILE A 105 -5.97 7.25 -6.32
N VAL A 106 -6.11 6.14 -5.59
CA VAL A 106 -7.18 5.96 -4.61
C VAL A 106 -6.83 6.70 -3.33
N SER A 107 -7.61 7.69 -2.93
CA SER A 107 -7.32 8.46 -1.72
C SER A 107 -8.57 8.93 -1.00
N PHE A 108 -8.49 9.02 0.35
CA PHE A 108 -9.54 9.57 1.20
C PHE A 108 -9.64 11.10 1.11
N TYR A 109 -8.59 11.76 0.66
CA TYR A 109 -8.58 13.21 0.43
C TYR A 109 -8.12 13.50 -1.01
N GLN A 110 -8.41 14.69 -1.52
CA GLN A 110 -8.21 15.07 -2.92
C GLN A 110 -7.08 16.11 -3.05
N PRO A 111 -5.79 15.71 -2.93
CA PRO A 111 -4.68 16.64 -3.11
C PRO A 111 -4.56 17.05 -4.58
N PRO A 112 -4.09 18.28 -4.87
CA PRO A 112 -3.86 18.72 -6.24
C PRO A 112 -2.81 17.84 -6.93
N VAL A 113 -3.13 17.36 -8.12
CA VAL A 113 -2.19 16.61 -8.96
C VAL A 113 -1.14 17.56 -9.52
N LEU A 114 0.12 17.10 -9.53
CA LEU A 114 1.23 17.84 -10.13
C LEU A 114 1.12 17.81 -11.67
N PRO A 115 1.32 18.93 -12.37
CA PRO A 115 1.01 19.07 -13.80
C PRO A 115 1.84 18.15 -14.72
N GLN A 116 2.98 17.66 -14.26
CA GLN A 116 3.83 16.74 -15.03
C GLN A 116 3.33 15.28 -15.04
N TYR A 117 2.30 14.96 -14.25
CA TYR A 117 1.74 13.60 -14.20
C TYR A 117 0.33 13.56 -14.78
N HIS A 118 0.07 12.61 -15.65
CA HIS A 118 -1.28 12.28 -16.09
C HIS A 118 -1.91 11.36 -15.04
N ALA A 119 -2.50 11.98 -14.02
CA ALA A 119 -3.05 11.28 -12.87
C ALA A 119 -4.42 11.84 -12.47
N ARG A 120 -5.25 11.00 -11.89
CA ARG A 120 -6.55 11.36 -11.32
C ARG A 120 -6.67 10.78 -9.92
N VAL A 121 -6.99 11.62 -8.95
CA VAL A 121 -7.32 11.17 -7.60
C VAL A 121 -8.80 10.77 -7.57
N VAL A 122 -9.07 9.58 -7.08
CA VAL A 122 -10.41 8.99 -6.98
C VAL A 122 -10.70 8.59 -5.53
N PRO A 123 -11.96 8.60 -5.09
CA PRO A 123 -12.33 8.16 -3.75
C PRO A 123 -12.06 6.66 -3.57
N PRO A 124 -12.02 6.15 -2.32
CA PRO A 124 -11.84 4.74 -2.03
C PRO A 124 -12.90 3.87 -2.71
N ILE A 125 -12.46 2.73 -3.23
CA ILE A 125 -13.33 1.73 -3.84
C ILE A 125 -13.93 0.88 -2.71
N LEU A 126 -15.21 1.04 -2.46
CA LEU A 126 -15.93 0.33 -1.42
C LEU A 126 -16.83 -0.75 -2.01
N ARG A 127 -16.94 -1.87 -1.32
CA ARG A 127 -17.91 -2.93 -1.68
C ARG A 127 -19.33 -2.44 -1.43
N GLU A 128 -20.27 -2.83 -2.29
CA GLU A 128 -21.69 -2.49 -2.11
C GLU A 128 -22.22 -2.86 -0.72
N SER A 129 -21.82 -4.01 -0.20
CA SER A 129 -22.18 -4.46 1.16
C SER A 129 -21.73 -3.51 2.27
N VAL A 130 -20.69 -2.71 2.04
CA VAL A 130 -20.21 -1.66 2.97
C VAL A 130 -21.02 -0.39 2.78
N ILE A 131 -21.24 0.02 1.52
CA ILE A 131 -22.00 1.23 1.17
C ILE A 131 -23.45 1.13 1.66
N ALA A 132 -24.06 -0.04 1.56
CA ALA A 132 -25.44 -0.28 1.98
C ALA A 132 -25.64 -0.29 3.51
N ARG A 133 -24.57 -0.35 4.31
CA ARG A 133 -24.67 -0.36 5.78
C ARG A 133 -24.90 1.04 6.32
N LYS A 134 -25.81 1.14 7.28
CA LYS A 134 -25.97 2.37 8.10
C LYS A 134 -24.92 2.32 9.23
N PRO A 135 -24.13 3.37 9.42
CA PRO A 135 -23.22 3.46 10.54
C PRO A 135 -24.00 3.42 11.88
N SER A 136 -23.48 2.70 12.87
CA SER A 136 -23.96 2.72 14.26
C SER A 136 -22.77 2.90 15.21
N ASP A 137 -23.02 3.53 16.35
CA ASP A 137 -22.04 3.59 17.45
C ASP A 137 -22.58 2.76 18.60
N GLU A 138 -21.98 1.60 18.82
CA GLU A 138 -22.30 0.68 19.90
C GLU A 138 -21.31 0.80 21.07
N GLY A 139 -20.48 1.84 21.06
CA GLY A 139 -19.52 2.14 22.12
C GLY A 139 -18.33 1.20 22.20
N HIS A 140 -18.14 0.31 21.23
CA HIS A 140 -16.96 -0.54 21.15
C HIS A 140 -15.81 0.09 20.33
N VAL A 141 -14.62 -0.47 20.46
CA VAL A 141 -13.43 -0.10 19.68
C VAL A 141 -13.04 -1.28 18.78
N VAL A 142 -12.83 -1.01 17.51
CA VAL A 142 -12.29 -2.00 16.57
C VAL A 142 -10.83 -1.68 16.29
N VAL A 143 -9.95 -2.67 16.49
CA VAL A 143 -8.52 -2.56 16.25
C VAL A 143 -8.14 -3.60 15.21
N TYR A 144 -7.49 -3.17 14.13
CA TYR A 144 -6.91 -4.05 13.15
C TYR A 144 -5.39 -3.90 13.12
N GLN A 145 -4.69 -5.02 13.26
CA GLN A 145 -3.23 -5.04 13.20
C GLN A 145 -2.79 -6.09 12.16
N SER A 146 -2.18 -5.64 11.08
CA SER A 146 -1.75 -6.50 9.96
C SER A 146 -0.57 -7.42 10.29
N ASN A 147 0.09 -7.20 11.44
CA ASN A 147 1.17 -8.07 11.93
C ASN A 147 1.20 -8.07 13.46
N SER A 148 1.74 -9.14 14.05
CA SER A 148 1.82 -9.34 15.50
C SER A 148 3.08 -8.73 16.16
N VAL A 149 3.68 -7.72 15.53
CA VAL A 149 4.96 -7.14 16.01
C VAL A 149 4.77 -6.41 17.34
N TYR A 150 3.62 -5.77 17.58
CA TYR A 150 3.33 -5.08 18.84
C TYR A 150 2.71 -6.02 19.87
N THR A 151 3.54 -6.71 20.63
CA THR A 151 3.12 -7.73 21.62
C THR A 151 2.36 -7.14 22.83
N GLY A 152 2.56 -5.86 23.16
CA GLY A 152 1.89 -5.16 24.26
C GLY A 152 0.50 -4.58 23.95
N LEU A 153 -0.05 -4.83 22.75
CA LEU A 153 -1.32 -4.23 22.31
C LEU A 153 -2.49 -4.54 23.28
N VAL A 154 -2.63 -5.82 23.64
CA VAL A 154 -3.74 -6.26 24.52
C VAL A 154 -3.64 -5.57 25.89
N ASP A 155 -2.45 -5.52 26.50
CA ASP A 155 -2.24 -4.87 27.80
C ASP A 155 -2.47 -3.37 27.72
N PHE A 156 -2.09 -2.74 26.61
CA PHE A 156 -2.37 -1.33 26.35
C PHE A 156 -3.87 -1.05 26.29
N LEU A 157 -4.63 -1.87 25.55
CA LEU A 157 -6.08 -1.71 25.42
C LEU A 157 -6.80 -1.95 26.74
N LYS A 158 -6.40 -2.97 27.51
CA LYS A 158 -6.97 -3.27 28.84
C LYS A 158 -6.80 -2.11 29.83
N LYS A 159 -5.67 -1.40 29.77
CA LYS A 159 -5.36 -0.27 30.62
C LYS A 159 -5.94 1.05 30.11
N GLY A 160 -6.03 1.20 28.79
CA GLY A 160 -6.37 2.45 28.13
C GLY A 160 -7.86 2.74 28.03
N THR A 161 -8.74 1.72 28.11
CA THR A 161 -10.19 1.91 28.00
C THR A 161 -10.98 0.84 28.71
N GLN A 162 -12.20 1.20 29.16
CA GLN A 162 -13.20 0.24 29.67
C GLN A 162 -14.13 -0.29 28.57
N ARG A 163 -14.03 0.24 27.34
CA ARG A 163 -14.85 -0.20 26.22
C ARG A 163 -14.44 -1.59 25.77
N THR A 164 -15.39 -2.34 25.23
CA THR A 164 -15.06 -3.60 24.55
C THR A 164 -14.21 -3.33 23.33
N CYS A 165 -13.08 -4.01 23.20
CA CYS A 165 -12.15 -3.89 22.07
C CYS A 165 -12.15 -5.19 21.25
N TYR A 166 -12.57 -5.12 19.99
CA TYR A 166 -12.44 -6.21 19.03
C TYR A 166 -11.12 -6.08 18.29
N VAL A 167 -10.23 -7.07 18.40
CA VAL A 167 -8.89 -7.02 17.82
C VAL A 167 -8.74 -8.07 16.73
N TYR A 168 -8.49 -7.64 15.52
CA TYR A 168 -8.32 -8.48 14.34
C TYR A 168 -6.88 -8.46 13.84
N GLY A 169 -6.43 -9.55 13.21
CA GLY A 169 -5.13 -9.67 12.58
C GLY A 169 -3.94 -9.85 13.54
N TYR A 170 -4.19 -10.11 14.82
CA TYR A 170 -3.17 -10.18 15.87
C TYR A 170 -2.48 -11.56 15.99
N SER A 171 -2.84 -12.53 15.15
CA SER A 171 -2.25 -13.89 15.13
C SER A 171 -2.34 -14.63 16.47
N ARG A 172 -3.42 -14.41 17.22
CA ARG A 172 -3.77 -15.17 18.42
C ARG A 172 -4.98 -16.07 18.16
N THR A 173 -5.14 -17.10 18.99
CA THR A 173 -6.37 -17.87 19.05
C THR A 173 -7.52 -16.97 19.45
N GLU A 174 -8.68 -17.15 18.84
CA GLU A 174 -9.91 -16.46 19.23
C GLU A 174 -10.18 -16.66 20.72
N GLY A 175 -10.53 -15.61 21.41
CA GLY A 175 -10.79 -15.64 22.83
C GLY A 175 -10.99 -14.26 23.43
N ARG A 176 -11.37 -14.25 24.69
CA ARG A 176 -11.60 -13.02 25.47
C ARG A 176 -10.55 -12.89 26.56
N ASP A 177 -9.96 -11.70 26.68
CA ASP A 177 -9.04 -11.32 27.74
C ASP A 177 -9.46 -9.95 28.33
N GLY A 178 -10.27 -9.99 29.39
CA GLY A 178 -10.87 -8.80 29.98
C GLY A 178 -11.89 -8.13 29.02
N ASN A 179 -11.63 -6.89 28.66
CA ASN A 179 -12.42 -6.12 27.69
C ASN A 179 -11.94 -6.28 26.23
N VAL A 180 -10.94 -7.11 25.98
CA VAL A 180 -10.40 -7.40 24.64
C VAL A 180 -10.93 -8.76 24.14
N ILE A 181 -11.40 -8.79 22.88
CA ILE A 181 -11.94 -9.96 22.19
C ILE A 181 -11.21 -10.14 20.88
#